data_c3bc666db098fe42cdeb57c18fda7957
#
_entry.id   c3bc666db098fe42cdeb57c18fda7957
#
_cell.length_a   1.000
_cell.length_b   1.000
_cell.length_c   1.000
_cell.angle_alpha   90.00
_cell.angle_beta   90.00
_cell.angle_gamma   90.00
#
_symmetry.space_group_name_H-M   'P 1'
#
loop_
_entity.id
_entity.type
_entity.pdbx_description
1 polymer ?
#
loop_
_entity_poly.entity_id
_entity_poly.type
_entity_poly.pdbx_seq_one_letter_code
_entity_poly.pdbx_strand_id
1 'polypeptide(L)'
;MATDLSLLGEVFVISSLFLLGIGYFLSDKGHNFLGKHFPKKIGHQISILGWLCLGFFWWIQVEYYILIKDPVNALICSAAIPFFGYLAYHEYLSILWKESYEPLRWLAAMTVVAGGIYFFVERVPLLAGWFIHLVAEQSVWLLHIFDLETSLGVIDYGEGSRFYRLGSEHQEVRVSVEAENWKDPFAPSVNIVLACTALQSMIIFVGGVICTKASFRNRLNGFLVTVPPIYLLNLIRNAVVIWLTYEHVWGDETFFWAHAVIGKIGSLIALIFLAVAVFHFLPEMQDSILGVIDLPLRKPPSQIPGFRKDPRIDISLLPFAKGMPNWVIYILISGLILFPFGASAESINSQGINVDWPLEEMYIISLVLLFISAFLLFFYRDPYREIQKGIVSPADGLVQKAIKKNGMVKISIFMNLQNVHVNRSPIDGKVISQKHKPGGYTPAFSKDSNKNERLITKLDTKLGTVKIIQIAGFLVRRIVSYVEQGSKLIKGERIGLIHFGSRVDLSFEESGIELKIKEGDRILAGQTVAIFTPLSDLSTVEKILEGPKRVISKIKATALEGLD
;
A
#
# COMPACT_ATOMS: atom_id res chain seq x y z
N MET A 1 -1.83 14.90 38.48
CA MET A 1 -2.49 15.02 37.16
C MET A 1 -1.79 14.20 36.08
N ALA A 2 -0.51 14.40 35.76
CA ALA A 2 0.15 13.60 34.72
C ALA A 2 0.23 12.09 35.04
N THR A 3 0.38 11.71 36.32
CA THR A 3 0.41 10.29 36.76
C THR A 3 -0.95 9.60 36.65
N ASP A 4 -2.06 10.35 36.82
CA ASP A 4 -3.39 9.77 36.74
C ASP A 4 -3.84 9.56 35.28
N LEU A 5 -3.44 10.45 34.38
CA LEU A 5 -3.68 10.32 32.95
C LEU A 5 -2.90 9.15 32.32
N SER A 6 -1.68 8.87 32.79
CA SER A 6 -0.90 7.72 32.32
C SER A 6 -1.56 6.39 32.72
N LEU A 7 -2.04 6.27 33.94
CA LEU A 7 -2.77 5.09 34.41
C LEU A 7 -4.07 4.88 33.64
N LEU A 8 -4.81 5.96 33.36
CA LEU A 8 -6.03 5.90 32.58
C LEU A 8 -5.75 5.41 31.14
N GLY A 9 -4.67 5.89 30.53
CA GLY A 9 -4.23 5.43 29.21
C GLY A 9 -3.92 3.94 29.20
N GLU A 10 -3.27 3.43 30.23
CA GLU A 10 -2.98 2.00 30.37
C GLU A 10 -4.25 1.15 30.46
N VAL A 11 -5.22 1.59 31.24
CA VAL A 11 -6.53 0.91 31.33
C VAL A 11 -7.21 0.87 29.95
N PHE A 12 -7.20 1.95 29.20
CA PHE A 12 -7.84 1.99 27.87
C PHE A 12 -7.15 1.07 26.86
N VAL A 13 -5.82 1.05 26.82
CA VAL A 13 -5.11 0.19 25.85
C VAL A 13 -5.26 -1.29 26.20
N ILE A 14 -5.16 -1.68 27.46
CA ILE A 14 -5.36 -3.06 27.91
C ILE A 14 -6.81 -3.49 27.63
N SER A 15 -7.78 -2.66 27.99
CA SER A 15 -9.20 -2.89 27.71
C SER A 15 -9.46 -3.04 26.21
N SER A 16 -8.85 -2.20 25.39
CA SER A 16 -8.98 -2.27 23.94
C SER A 16 -8.49 -3.60 23.38
N LEU A 17 -7.27 -4.02 23.74
CA LEU A 17 -6.71 -5.29 23.27
C LEU A 17 -7.55 -6.48 23.70
N PHE A 18 -8.04 -6.48 24.94
CA PHE A 18 -8.91 -7.52 25.47
C PHE A 18 -10.27 -7.57 24.75
N LEU A 19 -10.91 -6.41 24.57
CA LEU A 19 -12.20 -6.31 23.89
C LEU A 19 -12.09 -6.68 22.39
N LEU A 20 -11.05 -6.22 21.70
CA LEU A 20 -10.81 -6.60 20.30
C LEU A 20 -10.53 -8.10 20.17
N GLY A 21 -9.77 -8.69 21.09
CA GLY A 21 -9.51 -10.13 21.11
C GLY A 21 -10.77 -10.96 21.32
N ILE A 22 -11.61 -10.61 22.31
CA ILE A 22 -12.90 -11.26 22.54
C ILE A 22 -13.83 -11.06 21.34
N GLY A 23 -13.93 -9.82 20.84
CA GLY A 23 -14.77 -9.48 19.68
C GLY A 23 -14.39 -10.29 18.46
N TYR A 24 -13.08 -10.39 18.16
CA TYR A 24 -12.56 -11.25 17.09
C TYR A 24 -12.94 -12.71 17.29
N PHE A 25 -12.72 -13.26 18.50
CA PHE A 25 -13.01 -14.64 18.80
C PHE A 25 -14.50 -14.96 18.64
N LEU A 26 -15.39 -14.13 19.20
CA LEU A 26 -16.84 -14.37 19.15
C LEU A 26 -17.44 -14.17 17.76
N SER A 27 -16.87 -13.29 16.95
CA SER A 27 -17.36 -13.05 15.58
C SER A 27 -16.95 -14.15 14.58
N ASP A 28 -15.90 -14.96 14.89
CA ASP A 28 -15.38 -16.02 14.01
C ASP A 28 -15.41 -17.42 14.63
N LYS A 29 -14.35 -17.73 15.37
CA LYS A 29 -14.10 -19.10 15.88
C LYS A 29 -15.00 -19.46 17.05
N GLY A 30 -15.26 -18.51 17.94
CA GLY A 30 -16.09 -18.72 19.11
C GLY A 30 -17.55 -18.99 18.76
N HIS A 31 -18.02 -18.47 17.63
CA HIS A 31 -19.37 -18.80 17.14
C HIS A 31 -19.53 -20.30 16.82
N ASN A 32 -18.47 -20.94 16.33
CA ASN A 32 -18.48 -22.38 16.05
C ASN A 32 -18.27 -23.23 17.32
N PHE A 33 -17.56 -22.70 18.33
CA PHE A 33 -17.22 -23.42 19.58
C PHE A 33 -18.27 -23.22 20.67
N LEU A 34 -18.71 -22.00 20.92
CA LEU A 34 -19.74 -21.66 21.90
C LEU A 34 -21.17 -21.89 21.38
N GLY A 35 -21.27 -22.29 20.11
CA GLY A 35 -22.49 -22.74 19.49
C GLY A 35 -23.56 -21.67 19.37
N LYS A 36 -24.81 -22.11 19.37
CA LYS A 36 -26.01 -21.31 19.13
C LYS A 36 -26.30 -20.22 20.19
N HIS A 37 -25.47 -20.08 21.21
CA HIS A 37 -25.73 -19.20 22.36
C HIS A 37 -25.27 -17.77 22.19
N PHE A 38 -24.25 -17.53 21.32
CA PHE A 38 -23.72 -16.17 21.08
C PHE A 38 -23.84 -15.77 19.60
N PRO A 39 -24.77 -14.87 19.27
CA PRO A 39 -24.88 -14.37 17.91
C PRO A 39 -23.64 -13.55 17.53
N LYS A 40 -23.16 -13.67 16.27
CA LYS A 40 -22.00 -12.94 15.73
C LYS A 40 -22.07 -11.41 15.97
N LYS A 41 -23.28 -10.87 16.08
CA LYS A 41 -23.54 -9.47 16.41
C LYS A 41 -22.84 -9.03 17.70
N ILE A 42 -22.79 -9.89 18.71
CA ILE A 42 -22.15 -9.58 20.01
C ILE A 42 -20.64 -9.39 19.82
N GLY A 43 -19.98 -10.23 19.01
CA GLY A 43 -18.56 -10.07 18.69
C GLY A 43 -18.26 -8.70 18.06
N HIS A 44 -19.05 -8.28 17.08
CA HIS A 44 -18.91 -6.95 16.48
C HIS A 44 -19.18 -5.80 17.44
N GLN A 45 -20.19 -5.94 18.34
CA GLN A 45 -20.47 -4.93 19.38
C GLN A 45 -19.29 -4.75 20.35
N ILE A 46 -18.66 -5.86 20.75
CA ILE A 46 -17.48 -5.83 21.62
C ILE A 46 -16.28 -5.21 20.87
N SER A 47 -16.08 -5.53 19.58
CA SER A 47 -15.04 -4.90 18.76
C SER A 47 -15.23 -3.40 18.62
N ILE A 48 -16.47 -2.91 18.50
CA ILE A 48 -16.77 -1.46 18.50
C ILE A 48 -16.22 -0.79 19.77
N LEU A 49 -16.53 -1.37 20.94
CA LEU A 49 -16.01 -0.84 22.20
C LEU A 49 -14.47 -0.90 22.25
N GLY A 50 -13.87 -1.97 21.74
CA GLY A 50 -12.42 -2.10 21.65
C GLY A 50 -11.78 -1.00 20.81
N TRP A 51 -12.31 -0.70 19.63
CA TRP A 51 -11.82 0.38 18.78
C TRP A 51 -11.99 1.76 19.44
N LEU A 52 -13.11 2.00 20.10
CA LEU A 52 -13.34 3.26 20.83
C LEU A 52 -12.36 3.40 22.00
N CYS A 53 -12.10 2.35 22.78
CA CYS A 53 -11.09 2.38 23.85
C CYS A 53 -9.70 2.73 23.29
N LEU A 54 -9.33 2.18 22.11
CA LEU A 54 -8.05 2.51 21.48
C LEU A 54 -8.02 3.96 21.01
N GLY A 55 -9.11 4.50 20.51
CA GLY A 55 -9.26 5.93 20.20
C GLY A 55 -9.07 6.83 21.42
N PHE A 56 -9.65 6.46 22.56
CA PHE A 56 -9.47 7.19 23.82
C PHE A 56 -8.03 7.10 24.36
N PHE A 57 -7.37 5.97 24.22
CA PHE A 57 -5.94 5.85 24.54
C PHE A 57 -5.11 6.87 23.77
N TRP A 58 -5.30 6.96 22.44
CA TRP A 58 -4.58 7.92 21.61
C TRP A 58 -4.96 9.37 21.94
N TRP A 59 -6.19 9.62 22.35
CA TRP A 59 -6.58 10.95 22.83
C TRP A 59 -5.74 11.41 24.02
N ILE A 60 -5.58 10.54 25.01
CA ILE A 60 -4.79 10.86 26.21
C ILE A 60 -3.33 11.13 25.82
N GLN A 61 -2.79 10.44 24.82
CA GLN A 61 -1.43 10.65 24.35
C GLN A 61 -1.24 12.04 23.69
N VAL A 62 -2.28 12.66 23.15
CA VAL A 62 -2.18 14.00 22.55
C VAL A 62 -1.65 15.01 23.56
N GLU A 63 -2.20 15.04 24.78
CA GLU A 63 -1.74 15.95 25.84
C GLU A 63 -0.26 15.69 26.20
N TYR A 64 0.14 14.44 26.31
CA TYR A 64 1.53 14.08 26.58
C TYR A 64 2.48 14.63 25.50
N TYR A 65 2.17 14.45 24.21
CA TYR A 65 3.01 14.93 23.13
C TYR A 65 3.03 16.45 22.99
N ILE A 66 1.93 17.15 23.35
CA ILE A 66 1.93 18.62 23.46
C ILE A 66 2.86 19.08 24.58
N LEU A 67 2.83 18.43 25.74
CA LEU A 67 3.66 18.79 26.90
C LEU A 67 5.15 18.61 26.66
N ILE A 68 5.54 17.58 25.92
CA ILE A 68 6.95 17.32 25.54
C ILE A 68 7.36 18.06 24.27
N LYS A 69 6.49 18.95 23.75
CA LYS A 69 6.75 19.74 22.54
C LYS A 69 7.03 18.89 21.30
N ASP A 70 6.30 17.79 21.13
CA ASP A 70 6.34 16.91 19.93
C ASP A 70 4.98 16.96 19.20
N PRO A 71 4.73 17.97 18.38
CA PRO A 71 3.42 18.14 17.73
C PRO A 71 3.25 17.21 16.52
N VAL A 72 4.32 16.62 15.95
CA VAL A 72 4.15 15.60 14.92
C VAL A 72 3.43 14.40 15.50
N ASN A 73 3.89 13.90 16.64
CA ASN A 73 3.22 12.81 17.33
C ASN A 73 1.86 13.26 17.90
N ALA A 74 1.72 14.48 18.39
CA ALA A 74 0.42 15.02 18.80
C ALA A 74 -0.59 15.04 17.66
N LEU A 75 -0.18 15.43 16.44
CA LEU A 75 -1.02 15.41 15.24
C LEU A 75 -1.40 13.99 14.84
N ILE A 76 -0.44 13.06 14.84
CA ILE A 76 -0.68 11.63 14.54
C ILE A 76 -1.68 11.05 15.54
N CYS A 77 -1.51 11.30 16.84
CA CYS A 77 -2.44 10.86 17.88
C CYS A 77 -3.83 11.46 17.69
N SER A 78 -3.92 12.74 17.33
CA SER A 78 -5.19 13.40 17.03
C SER A 78 -5.89 12.79 15.80
N ALA A 79 -5.13 12.46 14.76
CA ALA A 79 -5.65 11.79 13.56
C ALA A 79 -6.09 10.34 13.84
N ALA A 80 -5.45 9.68 14.80
CA ALA A 80 -5.82 8.32 15.21
C ALA A 80 -7.24 8.25 15.80
N ILE A 81 -7.69 9.29 16.51
CA ILE A 81 -9.01 9.33 17.13
C ILE A 81 -10.16 9.12 16.11
N PRO A 82 -10.30 9.97 15.06
CA PRO A 82 -11.33 9.76 14.06
C PRO A 82 -11.12 8.47 13.28
N PHE A 83 -9.88 8.02 13.11
CA PHE A 83 -9.57 6.76 12.44
C PHE A 83 -10.16 5.55 13.20
N PHE A 84 -9.95 5.44 14.51
CA PHE A 84 -10.52 4.35 15.31
C PHE A 84 -12.04 4.44 15.42
N GLY A 85 -12.60 5.65 15.51
CA GLY A 85 -14.05 5.88 15.40
C GLY A 85 -14.61 5.39 14.06
N TYR A 86 -13.86 5.60 12.98
CA TYR A 86 -14.22 5.12 11.65
C TYR A 86 -14.17 3.58 11.53
N LEU A 87 -13.19 2.92 12.17
CA LEU A 87 -13.16 1.45 12.26
C LEU A 87 -14.35 0.90 13.06
N ALA A 88 -14.69 1.55 14.18
CA ALA A 88 -15.87 1.22 14.98
C ALA A 88 -17.17 1.38 14.15
N TYR A 89 -17.29 2.41 13.34
CA TYR A 89 -18.40 2.60 12.41
C TYR A 89 -18.50 1.46 11.39
N HIS A 90 -17.37 0.97 10.85
CA HIS A 90 -17.37 -0.17 9.91
C HIS A 90 -17.72 -1.51 10.58
N GLU A 91 -17.41 -1.67 11.87
CA GLU A 91 -17.94 -2.81 12.66
C GLU A 91 -19.46 -2.70 12.83
N TYR A 92 -19.99 -1.50 13.08
CA TYR A 92 -21.44 -1.27 13.11
C TYR A 92 -22.09 -1.60 11.75
N LEU A 93 -21.48 -1.21 10.62
CA LEU A 93 -21.96 -1.61 9.30
C LEU A 93 -21.94 -3.14 9.11
N SER A 94 -20.97 -3.85 9.68
CA SER A 94 -20.94 -5.32 9.67
C SER A 94 -22.16 -5.93 10.36
N ILE A 95 -22.61 -5.32 11.47
CA ILE A 95 -23.84 -5.73 12.16
C ILE A 95 -25.06 -5.46 11.27
N LEU A 96 -25.16 -4.24 10.71
CA LEU A 96 -26.29 -3.80 9.89
C LEU A 96 -26.45 -4.66 8.62
N TRP A 97 -25.33 -4.96 7.97
CA TRP A 97 -25.31 -5.74 6.72
C TRP A 97 -25.22 -7.25 6.94
N LYS A 98 -25.14 -7.71 8.21
CA LYS A 98 -24.96 -9.12 8.60
C LYS A 98 -23.77 -9.77 7.88
N GLU A 99 -22.71 -9.00 7.66
CA GLU A 99 -21.51 -9.38 6.94
C GLU A 99 -20.31 -9.34 7.87
N SER A 100 -19.44 -10.34 7.80
CA SER A 100 -18.13 -10.32 8.45
C SER A 100 -17.08 -9.85 7.44
N TYR A 101 -16.57 -8.62 7.60
CA TYR A 101 -15.58 -8.06 6.68
C TYR A 101 -14.18 -8.50 7.08
N GLU A 102 -13.61 -9.45 6.33
CA GLU A 102 -12.33 -10.09 6.65
C GLU A 102 -11.15 -9.13 6.86
N PRO A 103 -10.94 -8.05 6.04
CA PRO A 103 -9.84 -7.13 6.27
C PRO A 103 -9.93 -6.40 7.62
N LEU A 104 -11.12 -6.00 8.05
CA LEU A 104 -11.32 -5.35 9.34
C LEU A 104 -11.04 -6.30 10.50
N ARG A 105 -11.42 -7.56 10.36
CA ARG A 105 -11.14 -8.62 11.32
C ARG A 105 -9.66 -8.97 11.40
N TRP A 106 -8.99 -9.04 10.24
CA TRP A 106 -7.55 -9.21 10.17
C TRP A 106 -6.83 -8.08 10.92
N LEU A 107 -7.28 -6.81 10.70
CA LEU A 107 -6.72 -5.65 11.39
C LEU A 107 -6.93 -5.74 12.91
N ALA A 108 -8.12 -6.14 13.37
CA ALA A 108 -8.39 -6.33 14.81
C ALA A 108 -7.48 -7.40 15.42
N ALA A 109 -7.35 -8.56 14.76
CA ALA A 109 -6.46 -9.63 15.21
C ALA A 109 -4.99 -9.20 15.24
N MET A 110 -4.53 -8.51 14.18
CA MET A 110 -3.19 -7.95 14.09
C MET A 110 -2.93 -6.94 15.21
N THR A 111 -3.87 -6.04 15.48
CA THR A 111 -3.78 -5.07 16.57
C THR A 111 -3.63 -5.75 17.94
N VAL A 112 -4.40 -6.82 18.18
CA VAL A 112 -4.31 -7.60 19.42
C VAL A 112 -2.96 -8.28 19.55
N VAL A 113 -2.48 -8.94 18.50
CA VAL A 113 -1.19 -9.67 18.54
C VAL A 113 -0.03 -8.69 18.63
N ALA A 114 0.04 -7.70 17.75
CA ALA A 114 1.13 -6.74 17.72
C ALA A 114 1.12 -5.86 18.98
N GLY A 115 -0.02 -5.30 19.36
CA GLY A 115 -0.16 -4.48 20.55
C GLY A 115 0.10 -5.28 21.82
N GLY A 116 -0.42 -6.51 21.92
CA GLY A 116 -0.20 -7.38 23.06
C GLY A 116 1.28 -7.69 23.30
N ILE A 117 2.02 -8.05 22.25
CA ILE A 117 3.47 -8.31 22.33
C ILE A 117 4.22 -7.03 22.70
N TYR A 118 3.91 -5.91 22.03
CA TYR A 118 4.60 -4.64 22.28
C TYR A 118 4.42 -4.17 23.72
N PHE A 119 3.17 -4.07 24.19
CA PHE A 119 2.90 -3.60 25.54
C PHE A 119 3.38 -4.57 26.61
N PHE A 120 3.40 -5.88 26.32
CA PHE A 120 4.01 -6.85 27.22
C PHE A 120 5.52 -6.61 27.36
N VAL A 121 6.24 -6.48 26.25
CA VAL A 121 7.70 -6.20 26.30
C VAL A 121 7.99 -4.86 26.97
N GLU A 122 7.23 -3.82 26.62
CA GLU A 122 7.40 -2.48 27.19
C GLU A 122 7.12 -2.45 28.70
N ARG A 123 6.17 -3.24 29.19
CA ARG A 123 5.78 -3.25 30.60
C ARG A 123 6.60 -4.21 31.47
N VAL A 124 7.38 -5.09 30.88
CA VAL A 124 8.30 -5.95 31.61
C VAL A 124 9.71 -5.37 31.51
N PRO A 125 10.17 -4.65 32.56
CA PRO A 125 11.44 -3.89 32.51
C PRO A 125 12.63 -4.75 32.12
N LEU A 126 12.67 -5.99 32.62
CA LEU A 126 13.72 -6.95 32.28
C LEU A 126 13.80 -7.25 30.78
N LEU A 127 12.64 -7.40 30.11
CA LEU A 127 12.60 -7.66 28.68
C LEU A 127 12.95 -6.41 27.86
N ALA A 128 12.41 -5.26 28.23
CA ALA A 128 12.72 -3.99 27.57
C ALA A 128 14.21 -3.67 27.69
N GLY A 129 14.77 -3.73 28.90
CA GLY A 129 16.17 -3.47 29.17
C GLY A 129 17.09 -4.46 28.46
N TRP A 130 16.77 -5.76 28.52
CA TRP A 130 17.53 -6.78 27.79
C TRP A 130 17.57 -6.50 26.28
N PHE A 131 16.43 -6.15 25.70
CA PHE A 131 16.34 -5.92 24.26
C PHE A 131 17.09 -4.64 23.83
N ILE A 132 17.03 -3.57 24.64
CA ILE A 132 17.79 -2.34 24.44
C ILE A 132 19.30 -2.63 24.50
N HIS A 133 19.73 -3.34 25.54
CA HIS A 133 21.12 -3.69 25.75
C HIS A 133 21.68 -4.56 24.63
N LEU A 134 20.92 -5.59 24.21
CA LEU A 134 21.29 -6.45 23.08
C LEU A 134 21.51 -5.67 21.79
N VAL A 135 20.61 -4.73 21.47
CA VAL A 135 20.75 -3.89 20.26
C VAL A 135 21.93 -2.94 20.38
N ALA A 136 22.17 -2.38 21.57
CA ALA A 136 23.30 -1.48 21.80
C ALA A 136 24.64 -2.23 21.68
N GLU A 137 24.79 -3.41 22.31
CA GLU A 137 26.00 -4.25 22.19
C GLU A 137 26.29 -4.64 20.74
N GLN A 138 25.27 -5.05 19.99
CA GLN A 138 25.46 -5.42 18.59
C GLN A 138 25.77 -4.21 17.70
N SER A 139 25.24 -3.03 18.02
CA SER A 139 25.59 -1.79 17.33
C SER A 139 27.05 -1.40 17.60
N VAL A 140 27.50 -1.53 18.84
CA VAL A 140 28.92 -1.35 19.24
C VAL A 140 29.83 -2.35 18.54
N TRP A 141 29.47 -3.64 18.53
CA TRP A 141 30.22 -4.66 17.80
C TRP A 141 30.37 -4.32 16.30
N LEU A 142 29.31 -3.78 15.69
CA LEU A 142 29.36 -3.36 14.29
C LEU A 142 30.31 -2.17 14.09
N LEU A 143 30.32 -1.21 15.03
CA LEU A 143 31.24 -0.06 14.98
C LEU A 143 32.70 -0.48 15.14
N HIS A 144 32.98 -1.47 16.00
CA HIS A 144 34.34 -2.01 16.17
C HIS A 144 34.88 -2.67 14.88
N ILE A 145 34.00 -3.22 14.00
CA ILE A 145 34.42 -3.73 12.68
C ILE A 145 35.02 -2.61 11.81
N PHE A 146 34.62 -1.37 12.05
CA PHE A 146 35.10 -0.18 11.34
C PHE A 146 36.19 0.59 12.14
N ASP A 147 36.85 -0.10 13.07
CA ASP A 147 37.90 0.45 13.90
C ASP A 147 37.50 1.68 14.76
N LEU A 148 36.19 1.78 15.10
CA LEU A 148 35.70 2.83 16.01
C LEU A 148 35.63 2.28 17.43
N GLU A 149 36.50 2.79 18.30
CA GLU A 149 36.46 2.47 19.72
C GLU A 149 35.22 3.08 20.37
N THR A 150 34.43 2.26 21.03
CA THR A 150 33.18 2.68 21.66
C THR A 150 33.06 2.09 23.06
N SER A 151 32.51 2.85 23.97
CA SER A 151 32.17 2.41 25.33
C SER A 151 30.66 2.38 25.52
N LEU A 152 30.17 1.47 26.35
CA LEU A 152 28.76 1.21 26.61
C LEU A 152 28.46 1.50 28.07
N GLY A 153 27.47 2.33 28.33
CA GLY A 153 27.05 2.66 29.68
C GLY A 153 25.55 2.61 29.84
N VAL A 154 25.10 2.44 31.06
CA VAL A 154 23.69 2.35 31.41
C VAL A 154 23.29 3.62 32.16
N ILE A 155 22.17 4.23 31.75
CA ILE A 155 21.68 5.45 32.37
C ILE A 155 20.71 5.08 33.49
N ASP A 156 20.99 5.53 34.69
CA ASP A 156 20.07 5.47 35.81
C ASP A 156 19.25 6.75 35.87
N TYR A 157 17.94 6.61 35.75
CA TYR A 157 17.02 7.74 35.82
C TYR A 157 16.63 8.15 37.22
N GLY A 158 17.10 7.44 38.25
CA GLY A 158 16.83 7.72 39.66
C GLY A 158 15.37 7.54 40.09
N GLU A 159 15.15 7.79 41.39
CA GLU A 159 13.83 7.74 42.01
C GLU A 159 12.86 8.75 41.37
N GLY A 160 11.68 8.30 41.00
CA GLY A 160 10.66 9.14 40.39
C GLY A 160 10.51 8.98 38.88
N SER A 161 11.43 8.30 38.19
CA SER A 161 11.20 7.94 36.80
C SER A 161 10.07 6.90 36.71
N ARG A 162 9.34 6.94 35.61
CA ARG A 162 8.29 5.95 35.29
C ARG A 162 8.82 4.52 35.35
N PHE A 163 10.07 4.35 35.03
CA PHE A 163 10.75 3.09 34.88
C PHE A 163 11.32 2.59 36.20
N TYR A 164 11.75 3.48 37.06
CA TYR A 164 12.14 3.15 38.42
C TYR A 164 10.99 2.52 39.21
N ARG A 165 9.76 3.04 39.08
CA ARG A 165 8.57 2.48 39.72
C ARG A 165 8.25 1.04 39.31
N LEU A 166 8.70 0.60 38.16
CA LEU A 166 8.51 -0.75 37.65
C LEU A 166 9.68 -1.69 37.98
N GLY A 167 10.66 -1.22 38.76
CA GLY A 167 11.84 -1.99 39.15
C GLY A 167 12.88 -2.18 38.03
N SER A 168 12.84 -1.34 36.99
CA SER A 168 13.89 -1.30 35.97
C SER A 168 14.81 -0.14 36.24
N GLU A 169 16.05 -0.44 36.58
CA GLU A 169 17.07 0.57 36.77
C GLU A 169 17.57 1.17 35.44
N HIS A 170 17.29 0.52 34.29
CA HIS A 170 17.96 0.79 33.03
C HIS A 170 17.03 0.72 31.84
N GLN A 171 16.67 1.86 31.25
CA GLN A 171 15.87 1.92 30.04
C GLN A 171 16.53 2.63 28.86
N GLU A 172 17.69 3.19 29.06
CA GLU A 172 18.54 3.70 27.99
C GLU A 172 19.96 3.18 28.18
N VAL A 173 20.60 2.89 27.06
CA VAL A 173 22.00 2.52 27.01
C VAL A 173 22.73 3.58 26.20
N ARG A 174 23.73 4.22 26.82
CA ARG A 174 24.54 5.22 26.15
C ARG A 174 25.69 4.54 25.44
N VAL A 175 25.88 4.83 24.18
CA VAL A 175 27.05 4.46 23.39
C VAL A 175 27.90 5.71 23.21
N SER A 176 29.12 5.72 23.76
CA SER A 176 30.08 6.81 23.63
C SER A 176 31.23 6.36 22.74
N VAL A 177 31.67 7.22 21.85
CA VAL A 177 32.76 6.94 20.90
C VAL A 177 34.07 7.59 21.39
N GLU A 178 35.18 6.85 21.29
CA GLU A 178 36.51 7.28 21.73
C GLU A 178 36.61 7.76 23.19
N ALA A 179 35.72 7.26 24.05
CA ALA A 179 35.74 7.58 25.45
C ALA A 179 36.22 6.38 26.27
N GLU A 180 37.26 6.57 27.09
CA GLU A 180 37.66 5.56 28.08
C GLU A 180 36.56 5.28 29.10
N ASN A 181 35.70 6.28 29.33
CA ASN A 181 34.57 6.18 30.25
C ASN A 181 33.31 6.79 29.61
N TRP A 182 32.27 5.98 29.48
CA TRP A 182 30.96 6.41 28.96
C TRP A 182 30.31 7.57 29.77
N LYS A 183 30.81 7.85 30.97
CA LYS A 183 30.37 8.99 31.80
C LYS A 183 31.03 10.30 31.41
N ASP A 184 31.98 10.29 30.47
CA ASP A 184 32.61 11.52 30.00
C ASP A 184 31.53 12.41 29.34
N PRO A 185 31.26 13.61 29.92
CA PRO A 185 30.23 14.51 29.39
C PRO A 185 30.66 15.17 28.06
N PHE A 186 31.94 15.12 27.70
CA PHE A 186 32.45 15.71 26.46
C PHE A 186 32.54 14.72 25.30
N ALA A 187 32.40 13.41 25.57
CA ALA A 187 32.43 12.42 24.52
C ALA A 187 31.13 12.43 23.71
N PRO A 188 31.20 12.39 22.36
CA PRO A 188 30.05 12.22 21.53
C PRO A 188 29.29 10.94 21.94
N SER A 189 28.01 11.04 22.24
CA SER A 189 27.26 9.90 22.74
C SER A 189 25.83 9.88 22.19
N VAL A 190 25.30 8.67 21.97
CA VAL A 190 23.92 8.43 21.50
C VAL A 190 23.22 7.51 22.48
N ASN A 191 22.04 7.89 22.94
CA ASN A 191 21.22 7.07 23.81
C ASN A 191 20.37 6.10 22.98
N ILE A 192 20.46 4.82 23.28
CA ILE A 192 19.63 3.78 22.68
C ILE A 192 18.43 3.49 23.61
N VAL A 193 17.25 3.77 23.12
CA VAL A 193 15.97 3.52 23.81
C VAL A 193 15.19 2.42 23.08
N LEU A 194 14.10 1.92 23.68
CA LEU A 194 13.26 0.87 23.08
C LEU A 194 12.78 1.23 21.66
N ALA A 195 12.50 2.50 21.39
CA ALA A 195 12.15 2.97 20.05
C ALA A 195 13.27 2.80 19.01
N CYS A 196 14.55 2.76 19.46
CA CYS A 196 15.72 2.56 18.58
C CYS A 196 15.96 1.08 18.23
N THR A 197 15.19 0.14 18.80
CA THR A 197 15.42 -1.31 18.63
C THR A 197 14.69 -1.91 17.44
N ALA A 198 13.92 -1.13 16.68
CA ALA A 198 13.00 -1.58 15.64
C ALA A 198 11.91 -2.57 16.11
N LEU A 199 11.75 -2.78 17.40
CA LEU A 199 10.78 -3.71 17.97
C LEU A 199 9.37 -3.44 17.44
N GLN A 200 8.96 -2.17 17.38
CA GLN A 200 7.63 -1.78 16.86
C GLN A 200 7.41 -2.25 15.42
N SER A 201 8.38 -2.01 14.54
CA SER A 201 8.30 -2.44 13.14
C SER A 201 8.26 -3.95 13.00
N MET A 202 9.12 -4.66 13.72
CA MET A 202 9.15 -6.13 13.71
C MET A 202 7.82 -6.73 14.18
N ILE A 203 7.26 -6.23 15.27
CA ILE A 203 6.01 -6.74 15.85
C ILE A 203 4.82 -6.51 14.92
N ILE A 204 4.76 -5.39 14.19
CA ILE A 204 3.73 -5.13 13.18
C ILE A 204 3.76 -6.22 12.11
N PHE A 205 4.94 -6.56 11.57
CA PHE A 205 5.07 -7.64 10.60
C PHE A 205 4.75 -9.02 11.21
N VAL A 206 5.20 -9.29 12.44
CA VAL A 206 4.85 -10.52 13.18
C VAL A 206 3.34 -10.65 13.30
N GLY A 207 2.65 -9.62 13.77
CA GLY A 207 1.20 -9.59 13.88
C GLY A 207 0.50 -9.79 12.54
N GLY A 208 0.95 -9.08 11.51
CA GLY A 208 0.41 -9.21 10.15
C GLY A 208 0.56 -10.62 9.59
N VAL A 209 1.76 -11.20 9.71
CA VAL A 209 2.07 -12.56 9.23
C VAL A 209 1.27 -13.62 9.99
N ILE A 210 1.22 -13.55 11.33
CA ILE A 210 0.52 -14.54 12.18
C ILE A 210 -0.98 -14.51 11.89
N CYS A 211 -1.57 -13.34 11.75
CA CYS A 211 -3.01 -13.17 11.55
C CYS A 211 -3.47 -13.43 10.11
N THR A 212 -2.55 -13.57 9.16
CA THR A 212 -2.87 -13.87 7.76
C THR A 212 -3.26 -15.34 7.60
N LYS A 213 -4.38 -15.60 6.92
CA LYS A 213 -4.89 -16.94 6.60
C LYS A 213 -4.11 -17.56 5.44
N ALA A 214 -2.91 -18.05 5.71
CA ALA A 214 -2.03 -18.69 4.72
C ALA A 214 -1.42 -19.97 5.26
N SER A 215 -0.75 -20.75 4.40
CA SER A 215 -0.02 -21.93 4.82
C SER A 215 1.12 -21.58 5.79
N PHE A 216 1.48 -22.50 6.68
CA PHE A 216 2.59 -22.30 7.62
C PHE A 216 3.89 -21.92 6.90
N ARG A 217 4.19 -22.62 5.77
CA ARG A 217 5.38 -22.36 4.96
C ARG A 217 5.41 -20.91 4.43
N ASN A 218 4.29 -20.42 3.91
CA ASN A 218 4.20 -19.06 3.40
C ASN A 218 4.36 -18.03 4.52
N ARG A 219 3.75 -18.27 5.68
CA ARG A 219 3.93 -17.43 6.87
C ARG A 219 5.37 -17.42 7.36
N LEU A 220 6.02 -18.58 7.41
CA LEU A 220 7.44 -18.68 7.78
C LEU A 220 8.32 -17.90 6.80
N ASN A 221 8.10 -18.05 5.50
CA ASN A 221 8.83 -17.28 4.48
C ASN A 221 8.58 -15.78 4.63
N GLY A 222 7.32 -15.36 4.87
CA GLY A 222 6.98 -13.96 5.13
C GLY A 222 7.69 -13.40 6.37
N PHE A 223 7.76 -14.18 7.45
CA PHE A 223 8.50 -13.83 8.66
C PHE A 223 10.01 -13.68 8.38
N LEU A 224 10.63 -14.66 7.73
CA LEU A 224 12.07 -14.67 7.45
C LEU A 224 12.50 -13.55 6.50
N VAL A 225 11.64 -13.16 5.58
CA VAL A 225 11.91 -12.06 4.64
C VAL A 225 11.73 -10.69 5.27
N THR A 226 11.02 -10.57 6.39
CA THR A 226 10.74 -9.28 7.02
C THR A 226 11.47 -9.08 8.33
N VAL A 227 11.22 -9.92 9.34
CA VAL A 227 11.67 -9.66 10.72
C VAL A 227 13.19 -9.64 10.86
N PRO A 228 13.96 -10.65 10.40
CA PRO A 228 15.43 -10.59 10.47
C PRO A 228 16.04 -9.43 9.67
N PRO A 229 15.60 -9.14 8.43
CA PRO A 229 16.11 -7.98 7.69
C PRO A 229 15.79 -6.63 8.37
N ILE A 230 14.61 -6.45 8.98
CA ILE A 230 14.28 -5.24 9.75
C ILE A 230 15.28 -5.07 10.90
N TYR A 231 15.56 -6.14 11.62
CA TYR A 231 16.50 -6.12 12.72
C TYR A 231 17.91 -5.73 12.26
N LEU A 232 18.44 -6.40 11.22
CA LEU A 232 19.78 -6.12 10.67
C LEU A 232 19.89 -4.70 10.13
N LEU A 233 18.91 -4.24 9.36
CA LEU A 233 18.88 -2.87 8.83
C LEU A 233 18.83 -1.83 9.95
N ASN A 234 18.17 -2.14 11.06
CA ASN A 234 18.15 -1.26 12.22
C ASN A 234 19.50 -1.19 12.91
N LEU A 235 20.23 -2.30 13.03
CA LEU A 235 21.60 -2.29 13.57
C LEU A 235 22.52 -1.42 12.72
N ILE A 236 22.47 -1.60 11.39
CA ILE A 236 23.24 -0.76 10.44
C ILE A 236 22.85 0.72 10.61
N ARG A 237 21.53 1.02 10.68
CA ARG A 237 21.04 2.37 10.89
C ARG A 237 21.61 2.98 12.19
N ASN A 238 21.55 2.26 13.30
CA ASN A 238 22.07 2.74 14.57
C ASN A 238 23.59 3.01 14.49
N ALA A 239 24.36 2.08 13.93
CA ALA A 239 25.79 2.25 13.74
C ALA A 239 26.10 3.48 12.85
N VAL A 240 25.39 3.65 11.74
CA VAL A 240 25.56 4.82 10.85
C VAL A 240 25.21 6.13 11.57
N VAL A 241 24.12 6.17 12.34
CA VAL A 241 23.73 7.36 13.09
C VAL A 241 24.80 7.72 14.13
N ILE A 242 25.32 6.73 14.87
CA ILE A 242 26.39 6.94 15.85
C ILE A 242 27.65 7.45 15.16
N TRP A 243 28.07 6.82 14.08
CA TRP A 243 29.25 7.21 13.31
C TRP A 243 29.14 8.64 12.75
N LEU A 244 28.02 8.98 12.10
CA LEU A 244 27.79 10.33 11.56
C LEU A 244 27.80 11.38 12.68
N THR A 245 27.23 11.06 13.85
CA THR A 245 27.21 11.96 15.01
C THR A 245 28.63 12.20 15.54
N TYR A 246 29.46 11.17 15.58
CA TYR A 246 30.87 11.26 15.96
C TYR A 246 31.66 12.14 14.99
N GLU A 247 31.50 11.94 13.68
CA GLU A 247 32.19 12.70 12.63
C GLU A 247 31.72 14.16 12.51
N HIS A 248 30.67 14.57 13.25
CA HIS A 248 30.10 15.93 13.17
C HIS A 248 29.83 16.40 11.73
N VAL A 249 29.36 15.50 10.84
CA VAL A 249 29.22 15.74 9.38
C VAL A 249 28.44 17.01 9.06
N TRP A 250 27.44 17.36 9.87
CA TRP A 250 26.65 18.59 9.78
C TRP A 250 26.76 19.49 11.02
N GLY A 251 27.93 19.48 11.69
CA GLY A 251 28.13 20.24 12.90
C GLY A 251 27.24 19.79 14.07
N ASP A 252 26.74 20.73 14.86
CA ASP A 252 25.90 20.44 16.04
C ASP A 252 24.54 19.80 15.69
N GLU A 253 24.07 19.97 14.46
CA GLU A 253 22.81 19.39 14.00
C GLU A 253 22.95 17.97 13.45
N THR A 254 24.14 17.38 13.50
CA THR A 254 24.40 16.08 12.86
C THR A 254 23.46 14.98 13.36
N PHE A 255 23.19 14.91 14.65
CA PHE A 255 22.26 13.92 15.21
C PHE A 255 20.84 14.08 14.64
N PHE A 256 20.35 15.31 14.51
CA PHE A 256 19.04 15.58 13.91
C PHE A 256 18.98 15.08 12.47
N TRP A 257 19.92 15.45 11.63
CA TRP A 257 19.95 15.03 10.22
C TRP A 257 20.12 13.53 10.07
N ALA A 258 21.03 12.91 10.80
CA ALA A 258 21.30 11.48 10.72
C ALA A 258 20.11 10.65 11.23
N HIS A 259 19.56 10.99 12.41
CA HIS A 259 18.50 10.23 13.07
C HIS A 259 17.10 10.57 12.52
N ALA A 260 16.74 11.86 12.48
CA ALA A 260 15.38 12.30 12.18
C ALA A 260 15.09 12.36 10.68
N VAL A 261 16.09 12.61 9.83
CA VAL A 261 15.87 12.75 8.38
C VAL A 261 16.35 11.49 7.65
N ILE A 262 17.66 11.25 7.60
CA ILE A 262 18.24 10.16 6.82
C ILE A 262 17.79 8.80 7.35
N GLY A 263 17.86 8.60 8.67
CA GLY A 263 17.46 7.36 9.31
C GLY A 263 15.98 7.04 9.11
N LYS A 264 15.09 8.04 9.18
CA LYS A 264 13.64 7.84 8.93
C LYS A 264 13.34 7.56 7.46
N ILE A 265 13.93 8.32 6.53
CA ILE A 265 13.76 8.10 5.09
C ILE A 265 14.30 6.73 4.68
N GLY A 266 15.50 6.37 5.11
CA GLY A 266 16.09 5.05 4.83
C GLY A 266 15.24 3.92 5.37
N SER A 267 14.74 4.04 6.60
CA SER A 267 13.84 3.05 7.21
C SER A 267 12.52 2.93 6.44
N LEU A 268 11.93 4.04 6.00
CA LEU A 268 10.69 4.01 5.21
C LEU A 268 10.90 3.31 3.87
N ILE A 269 11.98 3.62 3.17
CA ILE A 269 12.33 2.96 1.90
C ILE A 269 12.52 1.44 2.13
N ALA A 270 13.27 1.07 3.15
CA ALA A 270 13.48 -0.33 3.51
C ALA A 270 12.16 -1.06 3.80
N LEU A 271 11.27 -0.44 4.59
CA LEU A 271 9.96 -1.01 4.92
C LEU A 271 9.08 -1.21 3.67
N ILE A 272 9.14 -0.30 2.69
CA ILE A 272 8.42 -0.45 1.42
C ILE A 272 8.95 -1.67 0.65
N PHE A 273 10.27 -1.85 0.54
CA PHE A 273 10.85 -3.03 -0.12
C PHE A 273 10.48 -4.33 0.59
N LEU A 274 10.52 -4.34 1.92
CA LEU A 274 10.14 -5.50 2.73
C LEU A 274 8.66 -5.81 2.64
N ALA A 275 7.79 -4.78 2.59
CA ALA A 275 6.36 -4.96 2.34
C ALA A 275 6.09 -5.59 0.97
N VAL A 276 6.80 -5.14 -0.07
CA VAL A 276 6.71 -5.75 -1.41
C VAL A 276 7.20 -7.19 -1.38
N ALA A 277 8.31 -7.48 -0.69
CA ALA A 277 8.87 -8.82 -0.57
C ALA A 277 7.93 -9.78 0.18
N VAL A 278 7.31 -9.34 1.28
CA VAL A 278 6.36 -10.19 2.03
C VAL A 278 5.10 -10.47 1.22
N PHE A 279 4.63 -9.53 0.41
CA PHE A 279 3.44 -9.74 -0.44
C PHE A 279 3.65 -10.80 -1.51
N HIS A 280 4.91 -11.06 -1.89
CA HIS A 280 5.22 -12.18 -2.78
C HIS A 280 4.91 -13.54 -2.13
N PHE A 281 5.16 -13.70 -0.83
CA PHE A 281 4.89 -14.94 -0.09
C PHE A 281 3.51 -14.99 0.55
N LEU A 282 2.96 -13.82 0.90
CA LEU A 282 1.68 -13.64 1.59
C LEU A 282 0.76 -12.66 0.86
N PRO A 283 0.26 -13.05 -0.31
CA PRO A 283 -0.69 -12.22 -1.06
C PRO A 283 -1.97 -11.92 -0.29
N GLU A 284 -2.41 -12.83 0.59
CA GLU A 284 -3.58 -12.64 1.43
C GLU A 284 -3.40 -11.49 2.44
N MET A 285 -2.17 -11.23 2.86
CA MET A 285 -1.84 -10.08 3.70
C MET A 285 -2.00 -8.77 2.93
N GLN A 286 -1.54 -8.72 1.67
CA GLN A 286 -1.76 -7.58 0.78
C GLN A 286 -3.25 -7.32 0.58
N ASP A 287 -4.04 -8.37 0.30
CA ASP A 287 -5.49 -8.25 0.14
C ASP A 287 -6.17 -7.68 1.39
N SER A 288 -5.71 -8.09 2.58
CA SER A 288 -6.21 -7.58 3.85
C SER A 288 -5.90 -6.10 4.04
N ILE A 289 -4.67 -5.67 3.75
CA ILE A 289 -4.26 -4.25 3.82
C ILE A 289 -5.06 -3.42 2.81
N LEU A 290 -5.15 -3.86 1.55
CA LEU A 290 -5.93 -3.17 0.54
C LEU A 290 -7.42 -3.10 0.92
N GLY A 291 -7.96 -4.15 1.52
CA GLY A 291 -9.32 -4.15 2.02
C GLY A 291 -9.56 -3.13 3.13
N VAL A 292 -8.59 -2.89 4.01
CA VAL A 292 -8.65 -1.81 5.02
C VAL A 292 -8.59 -0.43 4.34
N ILE A 293 -7.70 -0.24 3.38
CA ILE A 293 -7.63 1.01 2.59
C ILE A 293 -8.93 1.25 1.83
N ASP A 294 -9.58 0.19 1.38
CA ASP A 294 -10.84 0.23 0.62
C ASP A 294 -12.11 0.37 1.48
N LEU A 295 -12.00 0.47 2.81
CA LEU A 295 -13.15 0.67 3.69
C LEU A 295 -14.10 1.79 3.23
N PRO A 296 -13.64 2.96 2.74
CA PRO A 296 -14.51 4.02 2.23
C PRO A 296 -15.36 3.59 1.01
N LEU A 297 -14.94 2.55 0.32
CA LEU A 297 -15.61 2.02 -0.87
C LEU A 297 -16.47 0.79 -0.58
N ARG A 298 -16.52 0.36 0.69
CA ARG A 298 -17.30 -0.79 1.14
C ARG A 298 -18.79 -0.54 0.91
N LYS A 299 -19.48 -1.54 0.34
CA LYS A 299 -20.92 -1.51 0.04
C LYS A 299 -21.63 -2.72 0.64
N PRO A 300 -22.96 -2.65 0.86
CA PRO A 300 -23.74 -3.81 1.26
C PRO A 300 -23.56 -4.99 0.29
N PRO A 301 -23.51 -6.23 0.78
CA PRO A 301 -23.30 -7.43 -0.06
C PRO A 301 -24.29 -7.56 -1.22
N SER A 302 -25.54 -7.13 -1.02
CA SER A 302 -26.58 -7.12 -2.04
C SER A 302 -26.33 -6.15 -3.22
N GLN A 303 -25.38 -5.24 -3.07
CA GLN A 303 -25.02 -4.23 -4.09
C GLN A 303 -23.65 -4.49 -4.71
N ILE A 304 -22.98 -5.59 -4.33
CA ILE A 304 -21.72 -6.00 -4.95
C ILE A 304 -22.08 -6.98 -6.08
N PRO A 305 -22.21 -6.52 -7.34
CA PRO A 305 -22.10 -7.44 -8.47
C PRO A 305 -20.70 -8.02 -8.36
N GLY A 306 -20.44 -9.24 -8.79
CA GLY A 306 -19.11 -9.91 -8.71
C GLY A 306 -17.95 -9.13 -9.35
N PHE A 307 -18.16 -7.86 -9.61
CA PHE A 307 -17.28 -6.84 -10.14
C PHE A 307 -17.56 -5.52 -9.42
N ARG A 308 -16.57 -4.94 -8.72
CA ARG A 308 -16.69 -3.57 -8.19
C ARG A 308 -16.83 -2.60 -9.37
N LYS A 309 -18.04 -2.19 -9.65
CA LYS A 309 -18.32 -0.96 -10.37
C LYS A 309 -18.03 0.19 -9.42
N ASP A 310 -17.11 1.06 -9.75
CA ASP A 310 -17.07 2.37 -9.13
C ASP A 310 -17.77 3.38 -10.06
N PRO A 311 -19.02 3.75 -9.78
CA PRO A 311 -19.81 4.59 -10.66
C PRO A 311 -19.77 6.07 -10.33
N ARG A 312 -19.03 6.55 -9.32
CA ARG A 312 -19.43 7.82 -8.70
C ARG A 312 -18.35 8.85 -8.44
N ILE A 313 -17.15 8.69 -8.97
CA ILE A 313 -16.20 9.80 -8.91
C ILE A 313 -16.23 10.49 -10.27
N ASP A 314 -17.30 11.20 -10.48
CA ASP A 314 -17.39 12.16 -11.57
C ASP A 314 -16.69 13.45 -11.11
N ILE A 315 -15.36 13.45 -11.09
CA ILE A 315 -14.57 14.68 -11.02
C ILE A 315 -14.53 15.20 -12.47
N SER A 316 -15.70 15.56 -12.97
CA SER A 316 -15.89 16.03 -14.34
C SER A 316 -15.23 17.39 -14.61
N LEU A 317 -14.70 18.05 -13.59
CA LEU A 317 -14.04 19.37 -13.66
C LEU A 317 -12.54 19.29 -13.95
N LEU A 318 -11.90 18.13 -13.81
CA LEU A 318 -10.46 18.00 -13.99
C LEU A 318 -10.13 16.81 -14.91
N PRO A 319 -9.01 16.87 -15.68
CA PRO A 319 -8.62 15.82 -16.64
C PRO A 319 -8.05 14.57 -15.92
N PHE A 320 -8.78 14.07 -14.92
CA PHE A 320 -8.38 12.91 -14.16
C PHE A 320 -9.27 11.69 -14.44
N ALA A 321 -8.66 10.53 -14.26
CA ALA A 321 -9.30 9.24 -14.50
C ALA A 321 -10.51 9.04 -13.58
N LYS A 322 -11.62 8.63 -14.15
CA LYS A 322 -12.76 8.14 -13.39
C LYS A 322 -12.32 6.92 -12.56
N GLY A 323 -12.49 6.99 -11.24
CA GLY A 323 -11.96 5.95 -10.33
C GLY A 323 -10.67 6.34 -9.60
N MET A 324 -10.18 7.57 -9.78
CA MET A 324 -9.18 8.13 -8.87
C MET A 324 -9.74 8.17 -7.44
N PRO A 325 -9.05 7.63 -6.43
CA PRO A 325 -9.53 7.64 -5.06
C PRO A 325 -9.62 9.06 -4.49
N ASN A 326 -10.67 9.38 -3.75
CA ASN A 326 -10.86 10.70 -3.14
C ASN A 326 -9.74 11.09 -2.16
N TRP A 327 -9.11 10.10 -1.50
CA TRP A 327 -8.01 10.37 -0.58
C TRP A 327 -6.80 11.04 -1.23
N VAL A 328 -6.63 10.94 -2.56
CA VAL A 328 -5.60 11.70 -3.29
C VAL A 328 -5.83 13.21 -3.13
N ILE A 329 -7.09 13.64 -3.19
CA ILE A 329 -7.46 15.03 -2.98
C ILE A 329 -7.27 15.43 -1.52
N TYR A 330 -7.55 14.53 -0.58
CA TYR A 330 -7.37 14.83 0.85
C TYR A 330 -5.89 15.00 1.20
N ILE A 331 -4.99 14.19 0.63
CA ILE A 331 -3.54 14.38 0.78
C ILE A 331 -3.11 15.74 0.21
N LEU A 332 -3.60 16.12 -0.97
CA LEU A 332 -3.32 17.43 -1.56
C LEU A 332 -3.79 18.58 -0.66
N ILE A 333 -5.02 18.51 -0.18
CA ILE A 333 -5.59 19.53 0.70
C ILE A 333 -4.79 19.60 2.01
N SER A 334 -4.44 18.47 2.60
CA SER A 334 -3.62 18.43 3.82
C SER A 334 -2.25 19.08 3.61
N GLY A 335 -1.57 18.78 2.49
CA GLY A 335 -0.31 19.41 2.14
C GLY A 335 -0.45 20.93 1.95
N LEU A 336 -1.51 21.37 1.26
CA LEU A 336 -1.78 22.81 1.05
C LEU A 336 -2.13 23.55 2.34
N ILE A 337 -2.81 22.91 3.29
CA ILE A 337 -3.13 23.49 4.59
C ILE A 337 -1.85 23.61 5.46
N LEU A 338 -1.02 22.57 5.49
CA LEU A 338 0.19 22.56 6.31
C LEU A 338 1.29 23.48 5.77
N PHE A 339 1.33 23.72 4.46
CA PHE A 339 2.36 24.51 3.81
C PHE A 339 2.51 25.94 4.35
N PRO A 340 1.45 26.76 4.49
CA PRO A 340 1.57 28.12 5.00
C PRO A 340 1.98 28.16 6.47
N PHE A 341 1.63 27.16 7.28
CA PHE A 341 2.07 27.09 8.69
C PHE A 341 3.59 26.88 8.75
N GLY A 342 4.15 25.98 7.94
CA GLY A 342 5.59 25.78 7.86
C GLY A 342 6.34 26.98 7.26
N ALA A 343 5.80 27.59 6.18
CA ALA A 343 6.42 28.72 5.52
C ALA A 343 6.41 30.02 6.37
N SER A 344 5.47 30.14 7.31
CA SER A 344 5.41 31.29 8.23
C SER A 344 6.44 31.20 9.37
N ALA A 345 7.10 30.07 9.56
CA ALA A 345 8.08 29.84 10.63
C ALA A 345 9.22 30.86 10.64
N GLU A 346 9.85 31.05 9.48
CA GLU A 346 10.95 32.02 9.33
C GLU A 346 10.48 33.46 9.59
N SER A 347 9.28 33.82 9.14
CA SER A 347 8.72 35.14 9.33
C SER A 347 8.37 35.43 10.80
N ILE A 348 7.89 34.42 11.52
CA ILE A 348 7.52 34.53 12.94
C ILE A 348 8.79 34.58 13.80
N ASN A 349 9.78 33.73 13.53
CA ASN A 349 11.07 33.74 14.23
C ASN A 349 11.84 35.04 13.99
N SER A 350 11.78 35.63 12.80
CA SER A 350 12.41 36.92 12.49
C SER A 350 11.80 38.09 13.24
N GLN A 351 10.59 37.96 13.78
CA GLN A 351 9.92 38.96 14.62
C GLN A 351 10.20 38.81 16.13
N GLY A 352 11.10 37.89 16.50
CA GLY A 352 11.49 37.66 17.89
C GLY A 352 10.43 36.92 18.72
N ILE A 353 9.40 36.39 18.08
CA ILE A 353 8.39 35.54 18.69
C ILE A 353 8.93 34.10 18.63
N ASN A 354 9.56 33.64 19.70
CA ASN A 354 9.93 32.22 19.82
C ASN A 354 8.67 31.37 19.87
N VAL A 355 8.23 30.94 18.72
CA VAL A 355 7.20 29.91 18.61
C VAL A 355 7.91 28.58 18.67
N ASP A 356 7.92 27.96 19.84
CA ASP A 356 8.43 26.59 20.09
C ASP A 356 7.61 25.50 19.35
N TRP A 357 7.09 25.80 18.19
CA TRP A 357 6.38 24.86 17.33
C TRP A 357 7.33 24.34 16.26
N PRO A 358 7.32 23.05 15.90
CA PRO A 358 8.12 22.48 14.83
C PRO A 358 7.51 22.86 13.48
N LEU A 359 7.54 24.14 13.19
CA LEU A 359 7.06 24.68 11.92
C LEU A 359 7.90 24.14 10.76
N GLU A 360 9.18 23.83 11.00
CA GLU A 360 10.08 23.24 10.00
C GLU A 360 9.66 21.82 9.62
N GLU A 361 9.31 20.97 10.60
CA GLU A 361 8.82 19.63 10.32
C GLU A 361 7.45 19.66 9.61
N MET A 362 6.58 20.59 9.96
CA MET A 362 5.31 20.80 9.25
C MET A 362 5.55 21.19 7.80
N TYR A 363 6.58 21.99 7.52
CA TYR A 363 6.98 22.36 6.17
C TYR A 363 7.46 21.13 5.39
N ILE A 364 8.35 20.33 5.96
CA ILE A 364 8.85 19.09 5.34
C ILE A 364 7.69 18.11 5.08
N ILE A 365 6.80 17.90 6.06
CA ILE A 365 5.63 17.05 5.92
C ILE A 365 4.73 17.57 4.79
N SER A 366 4.49 18.87 4.72
CA SER A 366 3.67 19.46 3.66
C SER A 366 4.28 19.23 2.27
N LEU A 367 5.60 19.43 2.12
CA LEU A 367 6.30 19.16 0.86
C LEU A 367 6.21 17.70 0.44
N VAL A 368 6.36 16.76 1.39
CA VAL A 368 6.20 15.32 1.13
C VAL A 368 4.76 15.01 0.67
N LEU A 369 3.76 15.54 1.35
CA LEU A 369 2.35 15.34 0.99
C LEU A 369 2.04 15.95 -0.39
N LEU A 370 2.56 17.13 -0.68
CA LEU A 370 2.41 17.80 -1.98
C LEU A 370 3.11 17.00 -3.10
N PHE A 371 4.30 16.47 -2.83
CA PHE A 371 5.02 15.62 -3.79
C PHE A 371 4.25 14.32 -4.08
N ILE A 372 3.77 13.63 -3.03
CA ILE A 372 2.97 12.41 -3.17
C ILE A 372 1.68 12.71 -3.95
N SER A 373 0.98 13.79 -3.61
CA SER A 373 -0.26 14.15 -4.31
C SER A 373 -0.01 14.53 -5.77
N ALA A 374 1.06 15.27 -6.06
CA ALA A 374 1.46 15.60 -7.43
C ALA A 374 1.75 14.35 -8.26
N PHE A 375 2.49 13.38 -7.68
CA PHE A 375 2.75 12.09 -8.32
C PHE A 375 1.45 11.32 -8.59
N LEU A 376 0.54 11.27 -7.62
CA LEU A 376 -0.73 10.56 -7.76
C LEU A 376 -1.65 11.24 -8.77
N LEU A 377 -1.72 12.56 -8.78
CA LEU A 377 -2.47 13.32 -9.80
C LEU A 377 -1.88 13.10 -11.19
N PHE A 378 -0.55 13.08 -11.31
CA PHE A 378 0.12 12.74 -12.57
C PHE A 378 -0.21 11.32 -13.01
N PHE A 379 -0.23 10.35 -12.07
CA PHE A 379 -0.59 8.96 -12.36
C PHE A 379 -2.04 8.81 -12.83
N TYR A 380 -2.98 9.47 -12.17
CA TYR A 380 -4.41 9.40 -12.49
C TYR A 380 -4.87 10.36 -13.58
N ARG A 381 -3.96 11.01 -14.28
CA ARG A 381 -4.32 11.90 -15.39
C ARG A 381 -5.00 11.15 -16.53
N ASP A 382 -5.97 11.77 -17.17
CA ASP A 382 -6.67 11.28 -18.36
C ASP A 382 -6.69 12.36 -19.45
N PRO A 383 -5.56 12.58 -20.14
CA PRO A 383 -5.45 13.60 -21.17
C PRO A 383 -6.31 13.25 -22.38
N TYR A 384 -6.69 14.29 -23.11
CA TYR A 384 -7.31 14.11 -24.42
C TYR A 384 -6.39 13.28 -25.35
N ARG A 385 -7.00 12.38 -26.12
CA ARG A 385 -6.30 11.57 -27.12
C ARG A 385 -6.98 11.73 -28.48
N GLU A 386 -6.21 12.08 -29.48
CA GLU A 386 -6.66 12.03 -30.86
C GLU A 386 -6.80 10.57 -31.28
N ILE A 387 -7.97 10.23 -31.82
CA ILE A 387 -8.29 8.87 -32.23
C ILE A 387 -8.04 8.71 -33.73
N GLN A 388 -7.01 7.93 -34.05
CA GLN A 388 -6.58 7.70 -35.43
C GLN A 388 -7.48 6.71 -36.17
N LYS A 389 -7.21 6.52 -37.49
CA LYS A 389 -7.93 5.57 -38.34
C LYS A 389 -7.55 4.12 -38.02
N GLY A 390 -8.39 3.16 -38.43
CA GLY A 390 -8.14 1.73 -38.24
C GLY A 390 -8.43 1.24 -36.82
N ILE A 391 -7.77 0.16 -36.41
CA ILE A 391 -7.78 -0.37 -35.04
C ILE A 391 -6.75 0.41 -34.26
N VAL A 392 -7.15 0.94 -33.09
CA VAL A 392 -6.27 1.81 -32.29
C VAL A 392 -5.78 1.13 -31.02
N SER A 393 -4.69 1.62 -30.47
CA SER A 393 -4.14 1.16 -29.21
C SER A 393 -5.12 1.36 -28.06
N PRO A 394 -5.38 0.32 -27.25
CA PRO A 394 -6.22 0.45 -26.08
C PRO A 394 -5.49 1.10 -24.89
N ALA A 395 -4.17 1.29 -24.95
CA ALA A 395 -3.35 1.77 -23.83
C ALA A 395 -2.13 2.54 -24.31
N ASP A 396 -1.60 3.40 -23.44
CA ASP A 396 -0.25 3.98 -23.57
C ASP A 396 0.77 2.91 -23.12
N GLY A 397 1.94 2.84 -23.77
CA GLY A 397 3.00 1.99 -23.25
C GLY A 397 4.01 1.49 -24.28
N LEU A 398 4.74 0.46 -23.86
CA LEU A 398 5.71 -0.25 -24.68
C LEU A 398 5.08 -1.53 -25.26
N VAL A 399 5.15 -1.68 -26.57
CA VAL A 399 4.70 -2.91 -27.24
C VAL A 399 5.67 -4.04 -26.91
N GLN A 400 5.25 -4.95 -26.03
CA GLN A 400 6.04 -6.13 -25.68
C GLN A 400 5.88 -7.27 -26.70
N LYS A 401 4.76 -7.26 -27.43
CA LYS A 401 4.43 -8.31 -28.40
C LYS A 401 3.48 -7.76 -29.45
N ALA A 402 3.80 -8.01 -30.71
CA ALA A 402 2.95 -7.71 -31.85
C ALA A 402 3.13 -8.84 -32.88
N ILE A 403 2.29 -9.87 -32.82
CA ILE A 403 2.44 -11.07 -33.64
C ILE A 403 1.13 -11.47 -34.30
N LYS A 404 1.27 -12.11 -35.45
CA LYS A 404 0.24 -12.87 -36.13
C LYS A 404 0.51 -14.35 -35.91
N LYS A 405 -0.42 -15.07 -35.30
CA LYS A 405 -0.27 -16.51 -35.04
C LYS A 405 -1.64 -17.20 -35.00
N ASN A 406 -1.75 -18.32 -35.71
CA ASN A 406 -2.97 -19.14 -35.76
C ASN A 406 -4.23 -18.35 -36.21
N GLY A 407 -4.09 -17.50 -37.23
CA GLY A 407 -5.20 -16.69 -37.73
C GLY A 407 -5.63 -15.53 -36.82
N MET A 408 -4.87 -15.26 -35.75
CA MET A 408 -5.14 -14.21 -34.78
C MET A 408 -3.98 -13.22 -34.68
N VAL A 409 -4.30 -11.95 -34.61
CA VAL A 409 -3.38 -10.90 -34.19
C VAL A 409 -3.39 -10.82 -32.66
N LYS A 410 -2.19 -10.77 -32.05
CA LYS A 410 -2.01 -10.59 -30.62
C LYS A 410 -1.03 -9.46 -30.35
N ILE A 411 -1.47 -8.46 -29.62
CA ILE A 411 -0.69 -7.28 -29.23
C ILE A 411 -0.69 -7.22 -27.70
N SER A 412 0.48 -7.06 -27.09
CA SER A 412 0.63 -6.85 -25.64
C SER A 412 1.34 -5.53 -25.39
N ILE A 413 0.75 -4.65 -24.61
CA ILE A 413 1.24 -3.30 -24.32
C ILE A 413 1.48 -3.20 -22.82
N PHE A 414 2.72 -2.97 -22.42
CA PHE A 414 3.13 -2.77 -21.04
C PHE A 414 3.12 -1.28 -20.69
N MET A 415 2.47 -0.94 -19.59
CA MET A 415 2.36 0.44 -19.08
C MET A 415 3.26 0.62 -17.87
N ASN A 416 4.25 1.51 -17.98
CA ASN A 416 5.06 1.98 -16.86
C ASN A 416 4.27 2.99 -16.00
N LEU A 417 4.72 3.26 -14.78
CA LEU A 417 4.09 4.22 -13.86
C LEU A 417 3.84 5.60 -14.47
N GLN A 418 4.72 6.04 -15.37
CA GLN A 418 4.61 7.32 -16.07
C GLN A 418 3.60 7.33 -17.22
N ASN A 419 3.09 6.18 -17.65
CA ASN A 419 2.09 6.12 -18.73
C ASN A 419 0.69 6.45 -18.20
N VAL A 420 -0.21 6.81 -19.10
CA VAL A 420 -1.64 6.96 -18.76
C VAL A 420 -2.25 5.58 -18.62
N HIS A 421 -2.89 5.32 -17.47
CA HIS A 421 -3.44 4.02 -17.13
C HIS A 421 -4.92 3.85 -17.47
N VAL A 422 -5.55 4.88 -18.05
CA VAL A 422 -6.90 4.80 -18.61
C VAL A 422 -6.85 4.07 -19.94
N ASN A 423 -7.61 2.99 -20.02
CA ASN A 423 -7.68 2.18 -21.23
C ASN A 423 -8.88 2.56 -22.09
N ARG A 424 -8.75 2.39 -23.41
CA ARG A 424 -9.73 2.83 -24.39
C ARG A 424 -10.13 1.69 -25.32
N SER A 425 -11.36 1.79 -25.90
CA SER A 425 -11.82 0.82 -26.88
C SER A 425 -11.00 0.92 -28.17
N PRO A 426 -10.44 -0.19 -28.69
CA PRO A 426 -9.63 -0.17 -29.91
C PRO A 426 -10.48 0.01 -31.18
N ILE A 427 -11.77 -0.25 -31.10
CA ILE A 427 -12.71 -0.25 -32.24
C ILE A 427 -14.14 -0.11 -31.74
N ASP A 428 -15.07 0.29 -32.62
CA ASP A 428 -16.50 0.31 -32.34
C ASP A 428 -17.03 -1.11 -32.11
N GLY A 429 -17.91 -1.29 -31.11
CA GLY A 429 -18.48 -2.60 -30.84
C GLY A 429 -19.41 -2.64 -29.64
N LYS A 430 -20.00 -3.80 -29.39
CA LYS A 430 -20.86 -4.07 -28.24
C LYS A 430 -20.15 -5.04 -27.29
N VAL A 431 -20.15 -4.75 -26.01
CA VAL A 431 -19.59 -5.65 -24.98
C VAL A 431 -20.52 -6.87 -24.86
N ILE A 432 -20.07 -8.03 -25.33
CA ILE A 432 -20.83 -9.29 -25.24
C ILE A 432 -20.52 -10.09 -23.97
N SER A 433 -19.32 -9.91 -23.41
CA SER A 433 -18.91 -10.63 -22.20
C SER A 433 -17.85 -9.86 -21.46
N GLN A 434 -17.94 -9.86 -20.14
CA GLN A 434 -16.92 -9.35 -19.25
C GLN A 434 -16.70 -10.34 -18.10
N LYS A 435 -15.45 -10.82 -17.94
CA LYS A 435 -15.10 -11.81 -16.91
C LYS A 435 -13.89 -11.32 -16.12
N HIS A 436 -14.08 -11.13 -14.84
CA HIS A 436 -12.99 -10.92 -13.90
C HIS A 436 -12.40 -12.26 -13.48
N LYS A 437 -11.07 -12.36 -13.45
CA LYS A 437 -10.35 -13.52 -12.94
C LYS A 437 -9.37 -13.04 -11.89
N PRO A 438 -9.53 -13.45 -10.63
CA PRO A 438 -8.52 -13.22 -9.61
C PRO A 438 -7.23 -13.94 -10.00
N GLY A 439 -6.09 -13.45 -9.53
CA GLY A 439 -4.80 -14.03 -9.92
C GLY A 439 -3.66 -13.65 -8.99
N GLY A 440 -2.43 -14.01 -9.38
CA GLY A 440 -1.20 -13.80 -8.64
C GLY A 440 -0.63 -12.38 -8.73
N TYR A 441 0.62 -12.23 -8.28
CA TYR A 441 1.30 -10.96 -7.95
C TYR A 441 2.59 -10.74 -8.75
N THR A 442 2.69 -11.32 -9.92
CA THR A 442 3.90 -11.22 -10.73
C THR A 442 4.00 -9.84 -11.38
N PRO A 443 5.20 -9.23 -11.48
CA PRO A 443 5.37 -7.98 -12.21
C PRO A 443 4.79 -8.08 -13.62
N ALA A 444 4.06 -7.04 -14.07
CA ALA A 444 3.30 -7.09 -15.32
C ALA A 444 4.17 -7.25 -16.58
N PHE A 445 5.48 -6.95 -16.49
CA PHE A 445 6.45 -7.19 -17.57
C PHE A 445 6.92 -8.67 -17.65
N SER A 446 6.67 -9.49 -16.63
CA SER A 446 7.06 -10.90 -16.61
C SER A 446 6.18 -11.74 -17.54
N LYS A 447 6.77 -12.83 -18.10
CA LYS A 447 6.04 -13.82 -18.88
C LYS A 447 4.94 -14.52 -18.06
N ASP A 448 5.11 -14.61 -16.74
CA ASP A 448 4.16 -15.22 -15.80
C ASP A 448 3.02 -14.30 -15.38
N SER A 449 3.04 -13.03 -15.78
CA SER A 449 1.97 -12.05 -15.47
C SER A 449 0.58 -12.45 -16.03
N ASN A 450 0.54 -13.44 -16.91
CA ASN A 450 -0.70 -14.08 -17.37
C ASN A 450 -1.50 -14.76 -16.22
N LYS A 451 -0.87 -14.98 -15.07
CA LYS A 451 -1.51 -15.52 -13.85
C LYS A 451 -2.05 -14.43 -12.93
N ASN A 452 -1.78 -13.14 -13.21
CA ASN A 452 -2.24 -12.02 -12.41
C ASN A 452 -3.75 -11.79 -12.52
N GLU A 453 -4.26 -10.96 -11.61
CA GLU A 453 -5.63 -10.46 -11.69
C GLU A 453 -5.87 -9.79 -13.04
N ARG A 454 -6.96 -10.17 -13.68
CA ARG A 454 -7.28 -9.71 -15.03
C ARG A 454 -8.77 -9.57 -15.29
N LEU A 455 -9.08 -8.57 -16.08
CA LEU A 455 -10.40 -8.35 -16.64
C LEU A 455 -10.39 -8.68 -18.13
N ILE A 456 -11.22 -9.62 -18.53
CA ILE A 456 -11.36 -10.06 -19.91
C ILE A 456 -12.67 -9.47 -20.45
N THR A 457 -12.57 -8.53 -21.39
CA THR A 457 -13.69 -7.93 -22.08
C THR A 457 -13.71 -8.42 -23.52
N LYS A 458 -14.84 -8.94 -23.98
CA LYS A 458 -15.07 -9.33 -25.38
C LYS A 458 -16.04 -8.36 -26.02
N LEU A 459 -15.65 -7.85 -27.18
CA LEU A 459 -16.48 -6.97 -28.01
C LEU A 459 -16.94 -7.72 -29.25
N ASP A 460 -18.20 -7.60 -29.56
CA ASP A 460 -18.75 -7.93 -30.88
C ASP A 460 -18.55 -6.71 -31.78
N THR A 461 -17.83 -6.87 -32.88
CA THR A 461 -17.43 -5.80 -33.78
C THR A 461 -17.63 -6.20 -35.23
N LYS A 462 -17.52 -5.26 -36.15
CA LYS A 462 -17.53 -5.54 -37.61
C LYS A 462 -16.41 -6.49 -38.05
N LEU A 463 -15.39 -6.70 -37.22
CA LEU A 463 -14.24 -7.60 -37.44
C LEU A 463 -14.39 -8.97 -36.78
N GLY A 464 -15.57 -9.30 -36.29
CA GLY A 464 -15.75 -10.43 -35.41
C GLY A 464 -15.43 -10.07 -33.95
N THR A 465 -15.10 -11.08 -33.14
CA THR A 465 -14.86 -10.89 -31.71
C THR A 465 -13.48 -10.30 -31.43
N VAL A 466 -13.46 -9.10 -30.87
CA VAL A 466 -12.26 -8.47 -30.34
C VAL A 466 -12.16 -8.70 -28.84
N LYS A 467 -11.03 -9.21 -28.37
CA LYS A 467 -10.79 -9.50 -26.96
C LYS A 467 -9.75 -8.55 -26.39
N ILE A 468 -10.10 -7.87 -25.31
CA ILE A 468 -9.24 -6.99 -24.53
C ILE A 468 -9.03 -7.63 -23.17
N ILE A 469 -7.79 -7.75 -22.72
CA ILE A 469 -7.45 -8.25 -21.39
C ILE A 469 -6.67 -7.17 -20.66
N GLN A 470 -7.25 -6.60 -19.63
CA GLN A 470 -6.59 -5.70 -18.71
C GLN A 470 -5.97 -6.56 -17.61
N ILE A 471 -4.68 -6.40 -17.34
CA ILE A 471 -3.90 -7.21 -16.40
C ILE A 471 -3.29 -6.27 -15.37
N ALA A 472 -3.61 -6.50 -14.10
CA ALA A 472 -3.05 -5.73 -13.01
C ALA A 472 -1.60 -6.14 -12.72
N GLY A 473 -0.80 -5.17 -12.25
CA GLY A 473 0.56 -5.40 -11.78
C GLY A 473 0.59 -5.96 -10.35
N PHE A 474 1.76 -5.88 -9.72
CA PHE A 474 1.97 -6.48 -8.39
C PHE A 474 1.69 -5.52 -7.21
N LEU A 475 1.75 -4.20 -7.42
CA LEU A 475 1.65 -3.20 -6.36
C LEU A 475 0.21 -2.98 -5.88
N VAL A 476 -0.70 -2.65 -6.80
CA VAL A 476 -2.10 -2.41 -6.48
C VAL A 476 -2.96 -3.17 -7.47
N ARG A 477 -3.57 -4.25 -6.99
CA ARG A 477 -4.37 -5.19 -7.77
C ARG A 477 -5.79 -4.66 -7.93
N ARG A 478 -5.95 -3.65 -8.77
CA ARG A 478 -7.28 -3.07 -8.98
C ARG A 478 -7.48 -2.66 -10.42
N ILE A 479 -8.47 -3.27 -11.02
CA ILE A 479 -8.98 -2.91 -12.34
C ILE A 479 -10.37 -2.30 -12.15
N VAL A 480 -10.52 -1.04 -12.52
CA VAL A 480 -11.81 -0.34 -12.51
C VAL A 480 -12.41 -0.40 -13.90
N SER A 481 -13.52 -1.08 -14.08
CA SER A 481 -14.25 -1.08 -15.35
C SER A 481 -15.20 0.11 -15.42
N TYR A 482 -15.24 0.77 -16.58
CA TYR A 482 -16.20 1.84 -16.87
C TYR A 482 -17.40 1.34 -17.68
N VAL A 483 -17.35 0.09 -18.14
CA VAL A 483 -18.32 -0.51 -19.06
C VAL A 483 -18.86 -1.81 -18.51
N GLU A 484 -20.06 -2.20 -18.99
CA GLU A 484 -20.75 -3.42 -18.61
C GLU A 484 -21.05 -4.27 -19.84
N GLN A 485 -21.44 -5.52 -19.59
CA GLN A 485 -22.03 -6.36 -20.63
C GLN A 485 -23.27 -5.67 -21.22
N GLY A 486 -23.34 -5.59 -22.53
CA GLY A 486 -24.37 -4.88 -23.25
C GLY A 486 -24.05 -3.45 -23.66
N SER A 487 -22.99 -2.83 -23.07
CA SER A 487 -22.55 -1.47 -23.44
C SER A 487 -22.15 -1.39 -24.91
N LYS A 488 -22.63 -0.37 -25.61
CA LYS A 488 -22.18 -0.01 -26.96
C LYS A 488 -21.02 0.97 -26.82
N LEU A 489 -19.91 0.67 -27.46
CA LEU A 489 -18.67 1.45 -27.40
C LEU A 489 -18.35 2.04 -28.76
N ILE A 490 -17.89 3.27 -28.76
CA ILE A 490 -17.23 3.88 -29.91
C ILE A 490 -15.71 3.76 -29.76
N LYS A 491 -15.00 3.73 -30.87
CA LYS A 491 -13.55 3.67 -30.92
C LYS A 491 -12.93 4.83 -30.15
N GLY A 492 -11.96 4.55 -29.27
CA GLY A 492 -11.32 5.54 -28.41
C GLY A 492 -12.07 5.86 -27.12
N GLU A 493 -13.28 5.35 -26.93
CA GLU A 493 -14.02 5.50 -25.68
C GLU A 493 -13.32 4.81 -24.51
N ARG A 494 -13.38 5.43 -23.33
CA ARG A 494 -12.75 4.92 -22.11
C ARG A 494 -13.46 3.66 -21.63
N ILE A 495 -12.70 2.57 -21.41
CA ILE A 495 -13.26 1.28 -20.98
C ILE A 495 -12.90 0.91 -19.55
N GLY A 496 -11.89 1.54 -18.97
CA GLY A 496 -11.48 1.27 -17.59
C GLY A 496 -10.14 1.88 -17.24
N LEU A 497 -9.74 1.67 -15.99
CA LEU A 497 -8.47 2.10 -15.40
C LEU A 497 -7.80 0.90 -14.72
N ILE A 498 -6.47 0.78 -14.85
CA ILE A 498 -5.68 -0.20 -14.11
C ILE A 498 -4.77 0.57 -13.15
N HIS A 499 -4.75 0.19 -11.86
CA HIS A 499 -3.90 0.83 -10.88
C HIS A 499 -2.49 0.20 -10.88
N PHE A 500 -1.46 1.03 -10.91
CA PHE A 500 -0.03 0.75 -10.70
C PHE A 500 0.57 -0.49 -11.40
N GLY A 501 1.30 -0.26 -12.47
CA GLY A 501 2.07 -1.27 -13.22
C GLY A 501 1.17 -2.29 -13.89
N SER A 502 0.97 -2.19 -15.19
CA SER A 502 -0.10 -2.92 -15.85
C SER A 502 0.25 -3.30 -17.28
N ARG A 503 -0.52 -4.26 -17.81
CA ARG A 503 -0.42 -4.67 -19.21
C ARG A 503 -1.83 -4.79 -19.80
N VAL A 504 -1.96 -4.38 -21.05
CA VAL A 504 -3.17 -4.62 -21.83
C VAL A 504 -2.84 -5.50 -23.02
N ASP A 505 -3.54 -6.63 -23.11
CA ASP A 505 -3.46 -7.52 -24.25
C ASP A 505 -4.71 -7.34 -25.13
N LEU A 506 -4.48 -7.18 -26.44
CA LEU A 506 -5.49 -7.06 -27.47
C LEU A 506 -5.36 -8.24 -28.42
N SER A 507 -6.49 -8.89 -28.76
CA SER A 507 -6.50 -9.94 -29.78
C SER A 507 -7.76 -9.90 -30.64
N PHE A 508 -7.58 -10.13 -31.95
CA PHE A 508 -8.62 -10.13 -32.97
C PHE A 508 -8.20 -10.98 -34.17
N GLU A 509 -9.13 -11.28 -35.09
CA GLU A 509 -8.85 -12.09 -36.28
C GLU A 509 -7.90 -11.38 -37.23
N GLU A 510 -7.02 -12.15 -37.88
CA GLU A 510 -5.93 -11.67 -38.73
C GLU A 510 -6.40 -11.27 -40.14
N SER A 511 -7.59 -11.72 -40.59
CA SER A 511 -8.01 -11.62 -41.99
C SER A 511 -8.03 -10.18 -42.51
N GLY A 512 -7.24 -9.92 -43.57
CA GLY A 512 -7.18 -8.62 -44.24
C GLY A 512 -6.64 -7.48 -43.38
N ILE A 513 -5.76 -7.76 -42.42
CA ILE A 513 -5.22 -6.78 -41.47
C ILE A 513 -3.70 -6.63 -41.61
N GLU A 514 -3.25 -5.38 -41.78
CA GLU A 514 -1.83 -5.00 -41.74
C GLU A 514 -1.51 -4.39 -40.38
N LEU A 515 -0.51 -4.96 -39.66
CA LEU A 515 0.01 -4.38 -38.44
C LEU A 515 0.87 -3.16 -38.78
N LYS A 516 0.68 -2.05 -38.04
CA LYS A 516 1.45 -0.80 -38.18
C LYS A 516 2.44 -0.59 -37.03
N ILE A 517 2.54 -1.56 -36.12
CA ILE A 517 3.44 -1.54 -34.97
C ILE A 517 4.27 -2.83 -34.90
N LYS A 518 5.41 -2.73 -34.26
CA LYS A 518 6.31 -3.86 -33.96
C LYS A 518 6.67 -3.90 -32.47
N GLU A 519 7.25 -5.00 -32.04
CA GLU A 519 7.80 -5.16 -30.70
C GLU A 519 8.89 -4.11 -30.44
N GLY A 520 8.85 -3.46 -29.28
CA GLY A 520 9.74 -2.38 -28.87
C GLY A 520 9.19 -0.97 -29.18
N ASP A 521 8.13 -0.83 -29.95
CA ASP A 521 7.56 0.49 -30.22
C ASP A 521 6.90 1.10 -28.96
N ARG A 522 7.03 2.41 -28.78
CA ARG A 522 6.26 3.18 -27.79
C ARG A 522 5.03 3.73 -28.46
N ILE A 523 3.88 3.50 -27.84
CA ILE A 523 2.58 3.85 -28.41
C ILE A 523 1.70 4.56 -27.37
N LEU A 524 0.83 5.43 -27.86
CA LEU A 524 -0.21 6.08 -27.05
C LEU A 524 -1.59 5.49 -27.38
N ALA A 525 -2.48 5.48 -26.38
CA ALA A 525 -3.88 5.10 -26.59
C ALA A 525 -4.51 5.98 -27.69
N GLY A 526 -5.24 5.35 -28.58
CA GLY A 526 -5.84 6.03 -29.74
C GLY A 526 -4.98 6.06 -31.01
N GLN A 527 -3.68 5.74 -30.94
CA GLN A 527 -2.83 5.61 -32.12
C GLN A 527 -3.11 4.30 -32.88
N THR A 528 -2.96 4.34 -34.20
CA THR A 528 -3.19 3.18 -35.06
C THR A 528 -2.23 2.03 -34.75
N VAL A 529 -2.76 0.86 -34.44
CA VAL A 529 -2.01 -0.40 -34.29
C VAL A 529 -2.15 -1.30 -35.51
N ALA A 530 -3.27 -1.20 -36.21
CA ALA A 530 -3.50 -1.98 -37.41
C ALA A 530 -4.52 -1.29 -38.33
N ILE A 531 -4.40 -1.55 -39.61
CA ILE A 531 -5.33 -1.05 -40.64
C ILE A 531 -5.90 -2.21 -41.42
N PHE A 532 -7.08 -1.98 -42.00
CA PHE A 532 -7.64 -2.88 -43.01
C PHE A 532 -6.94 -2.63 -44.33
N THR A 533 -6.50 -3.72 -44.97
CA THR A 533 -6.15 -3.70 -46.38
C THR A 533 -7.46 -3.94 -47.15
N PRO A 534 -7.94 -2.98 -47.94
CA PRO A 534 -9.11 -3.19 -48.78
C PRO A 534 -8.89 -4.38 -49.72
N LEU A 535 -9.94 -5.17 -49.93
CA LEU A 535 -9.88 -6.28 -50.91
C LEU A 535 -9.52 -5.82 -52.32
N SER A 536 -9.68 -4.52 -52.64
CA SER A 536 -9.27 -3.90 -53.90
C SER A 536 -7.76 -3.94 -54.16
N ASP A 537 -6.92 -3.98 -53.11
CA ASP A 537 -5.48 -3.89 -53.21
C ASP A 537 -4.79 -5.27 -53.18
N LEU A 538 -5.53 -6.34 -53.02
CA LEU A 538 -5.05 -7.72 -53.14
C LEU A 538 -4.91 -8.08 -54.63
N SER A 539 -3.80 -8.71 -54.98
CA SER A 539 -3.61 -9.23 -56.32
C SER A 539 -4.77 -10.19 -56.70
N THR A 540 -5.10 -10.26 -57.95
CA THR A 540 -6.21 -11.13 -58.41
C THR A 540 -6.05 -12.58 -58.00
N VAL A 541 -4.79 -13.05 -57.83
CA VAL A 541 -4.45 -14.42 -57.41
C VAL A 541 -4.73 -14.61 -55.90
N GLU A 542 -4.45 -13.64 -55.03
CA GLU A 542 -4.76 -13.71 -53.61
C GLU A 542 -6.26 -13.68 -53.35
N LYS A 543 -7.03 -12.89 -54.15
CA LYS A 543 -8.49 -12.87 -54.10
C LYS A 543 -9.13 -14.22 -54.45
N ILE A 544 -8.57 -14.95 -55.39
CA ILE A 544 -9.02 -16.28 -55.83
C ILE A 544 -8.68 -17.34 -54.77
N LEU A 545 -7.56 -17.20 -54.07
CA LEU A 545 -7.11 -18.16 -53.06
C LEU A 545 -7.79 -17.97 -51.67
N GLU A 546 -8.19 -16.77 -51.32
CA GLU A 546 -8.89 -16.51 -50.05
C GLU A 546 -10.38 -16.94 -50.08
N GLY A 547 -11.04 -16.90 -51.24
CA GLY A 547 -12.43 -17.32 -51.39
C GLY A 547 -12.69 -18.72 -50.84
N PRO A 548 -11.94 -19.75 -51.26
CA PRO A 548 -12.10 -21.13 -50.79
C PRO A 548 -11.76 -21.32 -49.31
N LYS A 549 -10.76 -20.60 -48.79
CA LYS A 549 -10.35 -20.66 -47.37
C LYS A 549 -11.41 -20.11 -46.42
N ARG A 550 -12.13 -19.04 -46.81
CA ARG A 550 -13.27 -18.48 -46.07
C ARG A 550 -14.47 -19.41 -46.00
N VAL A 551 -14.73 -20.11 -47.09
CA VAL A 551 -15.84 -21.10 -47.14
C VAL A 551 -15.51 -22.30 -46.27
N ILE A 552 -14.28 -22.80 -46.30
CA ILE A 552 -13.80 -23.93 -45.50
C ILE A 552 -13.74 -23.59 -44.00
N SER A 553 -13.34 -22.37 -43.62
CA SER A 553 -13.34 -21.94 -42.22
C SER A 553 -14.75 -21.74 -41.65
N LYS A 554 -15.69 -21.23 -42.45
CA LYS A 554 -17.11 -21.19 -42.08
C LYS A 554 -17.72 -22.57 -41.93
N ILE A 555 -17.46 -23.49 -42.85
CA ILE A 555 -17.94 -24.89 -42.79
C ILE A 555 -17.36 -25.62 -41.58
N LYS A 556 -16.04 -25.40 -41.24
CA LYS A 556 -15.44 -25.95 -40.04
C LYS A 556 -15.99 -25.36 -38.74
N ALA A 557 -16.29 -24.05 -38.71
CA ALA A 557 -16.89 -23.43 -37.55
C ALA A 557 -18.33 -23.95 -37.29
N THR A 558 -19.13 -24.10 -38.36
CA THR A 558 -20.50 -24.64 -38.27
C THR A 558 -20.51 -26.13 -37.95
N ALA A 559 -19.51 -26.89 -38.40
CA ALA A 559 -19.38 -28.32 -38.09
C ALA A 559 -18.88 -28.61 -36.65
N LEU A 560 -18.23 -27.67 -36.01
CA LEU A 560 -17.77 -27.76 -34.61
C LEU A 560 -18.85 -27.29 -33.59
N GLU A 561 -19.81 -26.47 -34.01
CA GLU A 561 -20.96 -26.08 -33.19
C GLU A 561 -22.08 -27.12 -33.15
N GLY A 562 -22.01 -28.15 -33.98
CA GLY A 562 -23.02 -29.24 -34.03
C GLY A 562 -22.59 -30.54 -33.33
N LEU A 563 -21.45 -30.52 -32.57
CA LEU A 563 -20.90 -31.70 -31.89
C LEU A 563 -20.65 -31.47 -30.37
N ASP A 564 -21.29 -30.47 -29.75
CA ASP A 564 -21.39 -30.32 -28.31
C ASP A 564 -22.84 -30.37 -27.83
#